data_f041aa23e99c15b4fcbd94fc8e2ce3fd
#
_entry.id   f041aa23e99c15b4fcbd94fc8e2ce3fd
#
_cell.length_a   1.000
_cell.length_b   1.000
_cell.length_c   1.000
_cell.angle_alpha   90.00
_cell.angle_beta   90.00
_cell.angle_gamma   90.00
#
_symmetry.space_group_name_H-M   'P 1'
#
loop_
_entity.id
_entity.type
_entity.pdbx_description
1 polymer ?
#
loop_
_entity_poly.entity_id
_entity_poly.type
_entity_poly.pdbx_seq_one_letter_code
_entity_poly.pdbx_strand_id
1 'polypeptide(L)'
;MKGRVLVVDDDLALAEMLGIVLRNEGLEVTHVADGSAAVAAFRESRPDVILLDVMLPGIDGLEVCRRIRAESGVPIVMLTAKTDTLDVVLGLESGADDYVLKPFKPQELIARVRARLRRGDEPDQERLTIGDLTIDVAGHSVKRGSQTLGLTPLEFDLLVALARKPWQV
;
A
#
# COMPACT_ATOMS: atom_id res chain seq x y z
N MET A 1 0.49 -0.61 -19.11
CA MET A 1 1.11 -0.26 -17.81
C MET A 1 1.81 -1.52 -17.32
N LYS A 2 3.05 -1.46 -16.90
CA LYS A 2 3.73 -2.61 -16.29
C LYS A 2 3.75 -2.37 -14.79
N GLY A 3 3.38 -3.36 -13.99
CA GLY A 3 3.41 -3.29 -12.54
C GLY A 3 3.05 -4.65 -11.95
N ARG A 4 3.53 -4.92 -10.72
CA ARG A 4 3.30 -6.16 -9.99
C ARG A 4 2.33 -5.93 -8.86
N VAL A 5 1.30 -6.75 -8.79
CA VAL A 5 0.26 -6.68 -7.77
C VAL A 5 0.31 -7.95 -6.93
N LEU A 6 0.40 -7.81 -5.63
CA LEU A 6 0.17 -8.91 -4.70
C LEU A 6 -1.27 -8.82 -4.20
N VAL A 7 -2.03 -9.88 -4.40
CA VAL A 7 -3.38 -10.04 -3.88
C VAL A 7 -3.32 -11.01 -2.71
N VAL A 8 -3.77 -10.56 -1.54
CA VAL A 8 -3.85 -11.37 -0.32
C VAL A 8 -5.29 -11.43 0.11
N ASP A 9 -5.96 -12.54 -0.19
CA ASP A 9 -7.39 -12.75 0.05
C ASP A 9 -7.69 -14.24 0.06
N ASP A 10 -8.44 -14.75 1.03
CA ASP A 10 -8.78 -16.16 1.16
C ASP A 10 -10.00 -16.56 0.29
N ASP A 11 -10.74 -15.57 -0.23
CA ASP A 11 -11.79 -15.81 -1.23
C ASP A 11 -11.16 -16.07 -2.61
N LEU A 12 -11.03 -17.35 -2.97
CA LEU A 12 -10.44 -17.77 -4.23
C LEU A 12 -11.20 -17.25 -5.46
N ALA A 13 -12.53 -17.12 -5.38
CA ALA A 13 -13.34 -16.63 -6.50
C ALA A 13 -13.08 -15.14 -6.73
N LEU A 14 -12.98 -14.36 -5.66
CA LEU A 14 -12.61 -12.95 -5.72
C LEU A 14 -11.17 -12.79 -6.23
N ALA A 15 -10.23 -13.58 -5.72
CA ALA A 15 -8.83 -13.53 -6.14
C ALA A 15 -8.66 -13.90 -7.63
N GLU A 16 -9.38 -14.89 -8.12
CA GLU A 16 -9.38 -15.27 -9.54
C GLU A 16 -9.95 -14.14 -10.41
N MET A 17 -11.10 -13.58 -10.03
CA MET A 17 -11.70 -12.43 -10.72
C MET A 17 -10.73 -11.24 -10.77
N LEU A 18 -10.12 -10.89 -9.65
CA LEU A 18 -9.12 -9.82 -9.57
C LEU A 18 -7.91 -10.13 -10.45
N GLY A 19 -7.44 -11.38 -10.44
CA GLY A 19 -6.35 -11.83 -11.28
C GLY A 19 -6.62 -11.63 -12.77
N ILE A 20 -7.83 -11.98 -13.24
CA ILE A 20 -8.24 -11.77 -14.64
C ILE A 20 -8.27 -10.29 -14.99
N VAL A 21 -8.95 -9.50 -14.15
CA VAL A 21 -9.18 -8.08 -14.40
C VAL A 21 -7.86 -7.30 -14.41
N LEU A 22 -6.97 -7.56 -13.44
CA LEU A 22 -5.67 -6.87 -13.35
C LEU A 22 -4.70 -7.28 -14.46
N ARG A 23 -4.69 -8.57 -14.85
CA ARG A 23 -3.87 -9.02 -15.99
C ARG A 23 -4.35 -8.43 -17.32
N ASN A 24 -5.64 -8.24 -17.51
CA ASN A 24 -6.19 -7.53 -18.68
C ASN A 24 -5.71 -6.06 -18.75
N GLU A 25 -5.35 -5.47 -17.62
CA GLU A 25 -4.72 -4.14 -17.53
C GLU A 25 -3.18 -4.18 -17.76
N GLY A 26 -2.61 -5.35 -18.04
CA GLY A 26 -1.19 -5.54 -18.27
C GLY A 26 -0.34 -5.63 -17.00
N LEU A 27 -0.98 -5.97 -15.87
CA LEU A 27 -0.31 -6.13 -14.58
C LEU A 27 0.05 -7.60 -14.33
N GLU A 28 1.18 -7.84 -13.67
CA GLU A 28 1.54 -9.14 -13.14
C GLU A 28 0.89 -9.34 -11.77
N VAL A 29 0.25 -10.49 -11.56
CA VAL A 29 -0.51 -10.74 -10.31
C VAL A 29 0.01 -11.99 -9.64
N THR A 30 0.44 -11.83 -8.41
CA THR A 30 0.72 -12.90 -7.44
C THR A 30 -0.44 -12.97 -6.44
N HIS A 31 -0.89 -14.16 -6.08
CA HIS A 31 -1.96 -14.36 -5.10
C HIS A 31 -1.49 -15.28 -3.97
N VAL A 32 -1.88 -14.94 -2.76
CA VAL A 32 -1.79 -15.79 -1.56
C VAL A 32 -3.10 -15.71 -0.76
N ALA A 33 -3.52 -16.83 -0.21
CA ALA A 33 -4.79 -16.95 0.51
C ALA A 33 -4.65 -16.89 2.03
N ASP A 34 -3.45 -16.72 2.56
CA ASP A 34 -3.15 -16.81 3.99
C ASP A 34 -2.24 -15.66 4.42
N GLY A 35 -2.63 -14.96 5.48
CA GLY A 35 -1.86 -13.85 6.03
C GLY A 35 -0.46 -14.26 6.51
N SER A 36 -0.25 -15.50 6.94
CA SER A 36 1.07 -15.99 7.35
C SER A 36 2.06 -16.10 6.20
N ALA A 37 1.58 -16.34 4.98
CA ALA A 37 2.37 -16.40 3.76
C ALA A 37 2.60 -15.01 3.11
N ALA A 38 1.79 -14.02 3.47
CA ALA A 38 1.76 -12.73 2.79
C ALA A 38 3.08 -11.95 2.83
N VAL A 39 3.76 -11.93 3.99
CA VAL A 39 5.04 -11.22 4.15
C VAL A 39 6.16 -11.89 3.33
N ALA A 40 6.18 -13.22 3.27
CA ALA A 40 7.14 -13.96 2.44
C ALA A 40 6.90 -13.69 0.96
N ALA A 41 5.63 -13.77 0.51
CA ALA A 41 5.23 -13.48 -0.86
C ALA A 41 5.54 -12.02 -1.27
N PHE A 42 5.36 -11.06 -0.35
CA PHE A 42 5.76 -9.67 -0.56
C PHE A 42 7.26 -9.55 -0.87
N ARG A 43 8.11 -10.18 -0.07
CA ARG A 43 9.57 -10.12 -0.25
C ARG A 43 10.01 -10.78 -1.56
N GLU A 44 9.36 -11.88 -1.95
CA GLU A 44 9.68 -12.64 -3.15
C GLU A 44 9.20 -11.93 -4.42
N SER A 45 7.92 -11.54 -4.47
CA SER A 45 7.31 -10.94 -5.67
C SER A 45 7.67 -9.46 -5.86
N ARG A 46 8.10 -8.77 -4.78
CA ARG A 46 8.40 -7.32 -4.78
C ARG A 46 7.33 -6.52 -5.50
N PRO A 47 6.09 -6.53 -5.01
CA PRO A 47 4.98 -5.89 -5.68
C PRO A 47 5.12 -4.36 -5.65
N ASP A 48 4.52 -3.72 -6.65
CA ASP A 48 4.42 -2.26 -6.74
C ASP A 48 3.15 -1.74 -6.07
N VAL A 49 2.19 -2.64 -5.78
CA VAL A 49 0.99 -2.39 -4.96
C VAL A 49 0.48 -3.70 -4.36
N ILE A 50 -0.12 -3.63 -3.17
CA ILE A 50 -0.72 -4.77 -2.47
C ILE A 50 -2.22 -4.53 -2.31
N LEU A 51 -3.02 -5.54 -2.66
CA LEU A 51 -4.43 -5.64 -2.29
C LEU A 51 -4.54 -6.64 -1.15
N LEU A 52 -5.04 -6.20 0.00
CA LEU A 52 -4.96 -6.97 1.23
C LEU A 52 -6.32 -7.05 1.92
N ASP A 53 -6.87 -8.25 2.05
CA ASP A 53 -8.07 -8.43 2.88
C ASP A 53 -7.74 -8.22 4.36
N VAL A 54 -8.66 -7.60 5.07
CA VAL A 54 -8.60 -7.46 6.52
C VAL A 54 -8.83 -8.80 7.21
N MET A 55 -9.80 -9.58 6.71
CA MET A 55 -10.24 -10.82 7.33
C MET A 55 -9.53 -12.02 6.69
N LEU A 56 -8.32 -12.32 7.16
CA LEU A 56 -7.53 -13.44 6.67
C LEU A 56 -7.42 -14.56 7.72
N PRO A 57 -7.32 -15.82 7.29
CA PRO A 57 -6.93 -16.90 8.18
C PRO A 57 -5.46 -16.75 8.63
N GLY A 58 -5.16 -17.26 9.82
CA GLY A 58 -3.82 -17.22 10.40
C GLY A 58 -3.49 -15.86 11.00
N ILE A 59 -2.87 -14.98 10.24
CA ILE A 59 -2.54 -13.61 10.65
C ILE A 59 -3.49 -12.64 9.94
N ASP A 60 -4.18 -11.78 10.70
CA ASP A 60 -5.10 -10.80 10.12
C ASP A 60 -4.41 -9.78 9.22
N GLY A 61 -5.17 -9.18 8.30
CA GLY A 61 -4.63 -8.23 7.33
C GLY A 61 -4.04 -6.97 7.96
N LEU A 62 -4.52 -6.53 9.12
CA LEU A 62 -3.96 -5.38 9.81
C LEU A 62 -2.55 -5.67 10.33
N GLU A 63 -2.33 -6.87 10.86
CA GLU A 63 -1.00 -7.27 11.31
C GLU A 63 -0.05 -7.50 10.13
N VAL A 64 -0.53 -8.09 9.01
CA VAL A 64 0.23 -8.20 7.76
C VAL A 64 0.65 -6.81 7.28
N CYS A 65 -0.29 -5.84 7.28
CA CYS A 65 -0.03 -4.46 6.89
C CYS A 65 1.09 -3.84 7.74
N ARG A 66 1.01 -3.95 9.07
CA ARG A 66 2.05 -3.43 9.99
C ARG A 66 3.42 -4.04 9.72
N ARG A 67 3.50 -5.36 9.51
CA ARG A 67 4.76 -6.05 9.20
C ARG A 67 5.38 -5.59 7.89
N ILE A 68 4.58 -5.47 6.83
CA ILE A 68 5.06 -4.97 5.53
C ILE A 68 5.48 -3.51 5.65
N ARG A 69 4.71 -2.70 6.37
CA ARG A 69 4.99 -1.29 6.55
C ARG A 69 6.28 -1.03 7.33
N ALA A 70 6.65 -1.91 8.25
CA ALA A 70 7.93 -1.84 8.96
C ALA A 70 9.15 -2.02 8.02
N GLU A 71 8.96 -2.65 6.85
CA GLU A 71 10.02 -2.96 5.88
C GLU A 71 9.95 -2.09 4.61
N SER A 72 8.77 -1.57 4.24
CA SER A 72 8.55 -0.95 2.93
C SER A 72 7.44 0.09 2.93
N GLY A 73 7.61 1.10 2.08
CA GLY A 73 6.58 2.08 1.74
C GLY A 73 5.68 1.65 0.57
N VAL A 74 5.69 0.36 0.16
CA VAL A 74 4.83 -0.12 -0.93
C VAL A 74 3.36 0.24 -0.66
N PRO A 75 2.61 0.77 -1.65
CA PRO A 75 1.21 1.08 -1.48
C PRO A 75 0.37 -0.14 -1.11
N ILE A 76 -0.44 -0.03 -0.05
CA ILE A 76 -1.35 -1.06 0.43
C ILE A 76 -2.79 -0.55 0.36
N VAL A 77 -3.62 -1.24 -0.40
CA VAL A 77 -5.06 -1.02 -0.49
C VAL A 77 -5.76 -2.13 0.28
N MET A 78 -6.41 -1.79 1.38
CA MET A 78 -7.16 -2.76 2.18
C MET A 78 -8.50 -3.06 1.52
N LEU A 79 -8.86 -4.34 1.46
CA LEU A 79 -10.17 -4.82 1.05
C LEU A 79 -10.92 -5.26 2.31
N THR A 80 -12.11 -4.75 2.55
CA THR A 80 -12.84 -5.08 3.78
C THR A 80 -14.35 -5.20 3.56
N ALA A 81 -14.96 -6.19 4.17
CA ALA A 81 -16.42 -6.31 4.26
C ALA A 81 -17.00 -5.47 5.42
N LYS A 82 -16.16 -4.93 6.29
CA LYS A 82 -16.59 -4.22 7.49
C LYS A 82 -16.89 -2.77 7.21
N THR A 83 -18.10 -2.37 7.60
CA THR A 83 -18.62 -1.00 7.47
C THR A 83 -18.42 -0.17 8.73
N ASP A 84 -17.79 -0.73 9.78
CA ASP A 84 -17.61 -0.03 11.04
C ASP A 84 -16.51 1.03 10.91
N THR A 85 -16.83 2.26 11.27
CA THR A 85 -15.91 3.41 11.20
C THR A 85 -14.62 3.17 12.00
N LEU A 86 -14.71 2.36 13.07
CA LEU A 86 -13.57 1.95 13.88
C LEU A 86 -12.56 1.09 13.10
N ASP A 87 -13.04 0.18 12.24
CA ASP A 87 -12.15 -0.68 11.44
C ASP A 87 -11.43 0.10 10.34
N VAL A 88 -12.05 1.16 9.80
CA VAL A 88 -11.40 2.07 8.85
C VAL A 88 -10.31 2.89 9.54
N VAL A 89 -10.57 3.39 10.75
CA VAL A 89 -9.58 4.14 11.55
C VAL A 89 -8.41 3.25 11.92
N LEU A 90 -8.67 2.05 12.44
CA LEU A 90 -7.62 1.08 12.80
C LEU A 90 -6.76 0.67 11.59
N GLY A 91 -7.36 0.62 10.43
CA GLY A 91 -6.63 0.31 9.23
C GLY A 91 -5.75 1.46 8.73
N LEU A 92 -6.22 2.69 8.77
CA LEU A 92 -5.39 3.86 8.49
C LEU A 92 -4.23 3.96 9.49
N GLU A 93 -4.49 3.68 10.78
CA GLU A 93 -3.45 3.59 11.81
C GLU A 93 -2.46 2.42 11.58
N SER A 94 -2.90 1.33 10.91
CA SER A 94 -2.00 0.22 10.55
C SER A 94 -1.04 0.56 9.42
N GLY A 95 -1.22 1.71 8.76
CA GLY A 95 -0.37 2.21 7.70
C GLY A 95 -0.85 1.89 6.27
N ALA A 96 -2.12 1.52 6.08
CA ALA A 96 -2.70 1.37 4.75
C ALA A 96 -2.85 2.72 4.02
N ASP A 97 -2.72 2.70 2.70
CA ASP A 97 -2.82 3.90 1.85
C ASP A 97 -4.24 4.16 1.36
N ASP A 98 -5.07 3.12 1.32
CA ASP A 98 -6.45 3.20 0.83
C ASP A 98 -7.31 2.07 1.37
N TYR A 99 -8.63 2.26 1.30
CA TYR A 99 -9.66 1.31 1.72
C TYR A 99 -10.70 1.12 0.65
N VAL A 100 -11.07 -0.13 0.39
CA VAL A 100 -12.15 -0.49 -0.52
C VAL A 100 -13.13 -1.42 0.19
N LEU A 101 -14.37 -1.01 0.27
CA LEU A 101 -15.43 -1.81 0.89
C LEU A 101 -15.92 -2.89 -0.07
N LYS A 102 -16.00 -4.12 0.39
CA LYS A 102 -16.66 -5.24 -0.31
C LYS A 102 -18.18 -5.14 -0.08
N PRO A 103 -19.04 -5.32 -1.11
CA PRO A 103 -18.71 -5.57 -2.51
C PRO A 103 -18.32 -4.29 -3.26
N PHE A 104 -17.31 -4.37 -4.12
CA PHE A 104 -16.85 -3.27 -4.95
C PHE A 104 -16.98 -3.56 -6.45
N LYS A 105 -16.99 -2.51 -7.26
CA LYS A 105 -16.94 -2.65 -8.71
C LYS A 105 -15.48 -2.84 -9.15
N PRO A 106 -15.18 -3.80 -10.04
CA PRO A 106 -13.81 -4.01 -10.53
C PRO A 106 -13.15 -2.74 -11.07
N GLN A 107 -13.91 -1.90 -11.80
CA GLN A 107 -13.43 -0.64 -12.35
C GLN A 107 -13.00 0.37 -11.28
N GLU A 108 -13.69 0.41 -10.15
CA GLU A 108 -13.31 1.25 -9.02
C GLU A 108 -11.95 0.81 -8.45
N LEU A 109 -11.79 -0.49 -8.22
CA LEU A 109 -10.52 -1.04 -7.72
C LEU A 109 -9.38 -0.79 -8.69
N ILE A 110 -9.58 -1.00 -10.00
CA ILE A 110 -8.57 -0.70 -11.03
C ILE A 110 -8.16 0.76 -10.98
N ALA A 111 -9.12 1.68 -10.86
CA ALA A 111 -8.81 3.12 -10.78
C ALA A 111 -7.93 3.45 -9.57
N ARG A 112 -8.18 2.83 -8.41
CA ARG A 112 -7.37 2.98 -7.20
C ARG A 112 -5.98 2.36 -7.36
N VAL A 113 -5.88 1.14 -7.88
CA VAL A 113 -4.60 0.48 -8.19
C VAL A 113 -3.76 1.34 -9.13
N ARG A 114 -4.35 1.84 -10.23
CA ARG A 114 -3.66 2.74 -11.17
C ARG A 114 -3.19 4.04 -10.51
N ALA A 115 -3.99 4.60 -9.60
CA ALA A 115 -3.61 5.81 -8.87
C ALA A 115 -2.40 5.58 -7.96
N ARG A 116 -2.28 4.38 -7.36
CA ARG A 116 -1.15 4.01 -6.51
C ARG A 116 0.09 3.66 -7.33
N LEU A 117 -0.06 2.98 -8.46
CA LEU A 117 1.04 2.67 -9.38
C LEU A 117 1.65 3.92 -10.02
N ARG A 118 0.84 4.95 -10.35
CA ARG A 118 1.34 6.21 -10.92
C ARG A 118 2.27 6.97 -9.98
N ARG A 119 2.14 6.80 -8.66
CA ARG A 119 3.08 7.39 -7.69
C ARG A 119 4.49 6.80 -7.81
N GLY A 120 4.64 5.60 -8.41
CA GLY A 120 5.94 4.96 -8.67
C GLY A 120 6.56 5.29 -10.04
N ASP A 121 5.77 5.81 -10.98
CA ASP A 121 6.20 6.05 -12.38
C ASP A 121 6.65 7.51 -12.64
N GLU A 122 6.61 8.41 -11.68
CA GLU A 122 7.19 9.74 -11.86
C GLU A 122 8.72 9.64 -11.80
N PRO A 123 9.43 10.00 -12.89
CA PRO A 123 10.88 9.85 -12.99
C PRO A 123 11.67 10.89 -12.20
N ASP A 124 11.02 11.72 -11.41
CA ASP A 124 11.68 12.65 -10.51
C ASP A 124 11.77 12.03 -9.11
N GLN A 125 12.97 11.58 -8.79
CA GLN A 125 13.37 11.27 -7.42
C GLN A 125 13.33 12.58 -6.60
N GLU A 126 12.11 13.07 -6.32
CA GLU A 126 11.98 14.24 -5.46
C GLU A 126 12.47 13.87 -4.06
N ARG A 127 13.74 14.15 -3.83
CA ARG A 127 14.35 14.10 -2.51
C ARG A 127 14.30 15.49 -1.92
N LEU A 128 13.51 15.63 -0.88
CA LEU A 128 13.47 16.86 -0.10
C LEU A 128 14.42 16.71 1.08
N THR A 129 15.27 17.71 1.28
CA THR A 129 16.19 17.74 2.43
C THR A 129 15.85 18.94 3.29
N ILE A 130 15.53 18.70 4.56
CA ILE A 130 15.21 19.72 5.54
C ILE A 130 16.05 19.46 6.80
N GLY A 131 17.05 20.28 7.04
CA GLY A 131 18.00 20.07 8.13
C GLY A 131 18.71 18.72 7.97
N ASP A 132 18.51 17.81 8.93
CA ASP A 132 19.08 16.45 8.93
C ASP A 132 18.12 15.37 8.40
N LEU A 133 16.93 15.78 7.93
CA LEU A 133 15.95 14.88 7.35
C LEU A 133 16.13 14.80 5.84
N THR A 134 16.15 13.57 5.32
CA THR A 134 16.08 13.27 3.89
C THR A 134 14.75 12.54 3.64
N ILE A 135 13.89 13.14 2.84
CA ILE A 135 12.57 12.62 2.47
C ILE A 135 12.67 12.13 1.03
N ASP A 136 12.54 10.84 0.84
CA ASP A 136 12.38 10.23 -0.48
C ASP A 136 10.89 10.12 -0.78
N VAL A 137 10.40 11.06 -1.61
CA VAL A 137 8.96 11.16 -1.89
C VAL A 137 8.49 9.96 -2.70
N ALA A 138 9.27 9.50 -3.66
CA ALA A 138 8.94 8.34 -4.49
C ALA A 138 9.03 7.03 -3.69
N GLY A 139 10.07 6.88 -2.86
CA GLY A 139 10.26 5.70 -2.02
C GLY A 139 9.43 5.70 -0.73
N HIS A 140 8.60 6.72 -0.48
CA HIS A 140 7.78 6.87 0.74
C HIS A 140 8.60 6.64 2.02
N SER A 141 9.83 7.15 2.05
CA SER A 141 10.73 6.95 3.18
C SER A 141 11.34 8.25 3.68
N VAL A 142 11.49 8.34 5.00
CA VAL A 142 12.17 9.45 5.66
C VAL A 142 13.35 8.92 6.44
N LYS A 143 14.48 9.58 6.28
CA LYS A 143 15.71 9.25 7.01
C LYS A 143 16.20 10.47 7.76
N ARG A 144 16.70 10.24 8.97
CA ARG A 144 17.47 11.19 9.76
C ARG A 144 18.90 10.66 9.86
N GLY A 145 19.80 11.20 9.03
CA GLY A 145 21.13 10.61 8.86
C GLY A 145 21.04 9.18 8.31
N SER A 146 21.50 8.18 9.08
CA SER A 146 21.41 6.75 8.72
C SER A 146 20.15 6.05 9.24
N GLN A 147 19.36 6.69 10.09
CA GLN A 147 18.17 6.10 10.72
C GLN A 147 16.93 6.34 9.87
N THR A 148 16.21 5.27 9.53
CA THR A 148 14.89 5.37 8.88
C THR A 148 13.83 5.64 9.94
N LEU A 149 12.96 6.62 9.69
CA LEU A 149 11.83 6.96 10.53
C LEU A 149 10.58 6.25 10.01
N GLY A 150 9.90 5.51 10.88
CA GLY A 150 8.61 4.91 10.56
C GLY A 150 7.51 5.97 10.70
N LEU A 151 6.93 6.38 9.58
CA LEU A 151 5.77 7.27 9.52
C LEU A 151 4.59 6.53 8.91
N THR A 152 3.40 6.83 9.39
CA THR A 152 2.18 6.42 8.71
C THR A 152 2.06 7.18 7.37
N PRO A 153 1.28 6.70 6.39
CA PRO A 153 1.10 7.40 5.12
C PRO A 153 0.61 8.85 5.30
N LEU A 154 -0.30 9.07 6.25
CA LEU A 154 -0.83 10.41 6.53
C LEU A 154 0.25 11.34 7.10
N GLU A 155 1.06 10.86 8.05
CA GLU A 155 2.19 11.62 8.61
C GLU A 155 3.23 11.92 7.54
N PHE A 156 3.50 10.97 6.65
CA PHE A 156 4.40 11.15 5.53
C PHE A 156 3.88 12.21 4.54
N ASP A 157 2.62 12.11 4.11
CA ASP A 157 1.99 13.07 3.19
C ASP A 157 1.96 14.48 3.80
N LEU A 158 1.68 14.59 5.10
CA LEU A 158 1.75 15.86 5.82
C LEU A 158 3.16 16.43 5.85
N LEU A 159 4.15 15.59 6.16
CA LEU A 159 5.56 15.99 6.16
C LEU A 159 6.02 16.47 4.78
N VAL A 160 5.66 15.76 3.71
CA VAL A 160 5.96 16.15 2.33
C VAL A 160 5.31 17.49 1.98
N ALA A 161 4.03 17.68 2.34
CA ALA A 161 3.32 18.94 2.10
C ALA A 161 4.01 20.13 2.79
N LEU A 162 4.43 19.96 4.04
CA LEU A 162 5.18 20.98 4.80
C LEU A 162 6.59 21.20 4.22
N ALA A 163 7.25 20.12 3.79
CA ALA A 163 8.58 20.15 3.22
C ALA A 163 8.68 20.90 1.90
N ARG A 164 7.61 20.83 1.07
CA ARG A 164 7.52 21.55 -0.21
C ARG A 164 7.35 23.07 -0.06
N LYS A 165 6.86 23.54 1.11
CA LYS A 165 6.63 24.96 1.39
C LYS A 165 7.12 25.36 2.79
N PRO A 166 8.42 25.27 3.07
CA PRO A 166 8.94 25.40 4.43
C PRO A 166 8.78 26.80 5.06
N TRP A 167 8.32 27.80 4.32
CA TRP A 167 8.23 29.19 4.78
C TRP A 167 6.87 29.85 4.57
N GLN A 168 5.82 29.09 4.27
CA GLN A 168 4.44 29.57 4.21
C GLN A 168 3.66 29.06 5.44
N VAL A 169 3.84 29.74 6.57
CA VAL A 169 2.96 29.68 7.73
C VAL A 169 2.18 30.98 7.79
#